data_1e36e46547781f9b7f59bdec751846a3
#
_entry.id   1e36e46547781f9b7f59bdec751846a3
#
_cell.length_a   1.000
_cell.length_b   1.000
_cell.length_c   1.000
_cell.angle_alpha   90.00
_cell.angle_beta   90.00
_cell.angle_gamma   90.00
#
_symmetry.space_group_name_H-M   'P 1'
#
loop_
_entity.id
_entity.type
_entity.pdbx_description
1 polymer ?
#
loop_
_entity_poly.entity_id
_entity_poly.type
_entity_poly.pdbx_seq_one_letter_code
_entity_poly.pdbx_strand_id
1 'polypeptide(L)' 'MQTLSKRQAQLLSIVSTFTATNGFPPALTDMADGLKLSGTRCYQLALRLEAKGRLLHTPRISRSWRVTKGGAA' A
#
# COMPACT_ATOMS: atom_id res chain seq x y z
N MET A 1 10.45 -9.05 -15.69
CA MET A 1 9.46 -9.31 -14.64
C MET A 1 9.91 -8.64 -13.35
N GLN A 2 9.04 -7.89 -12.74
CA GLN A 2 9.40 -7.21 -11.50
C GLN A 2 9.19 -8.12 -10.32
N THR A 3 10.18 -8.13 -9.43
CA THR A 3 10.09 -8.90 -8.21
C THR A 3 9.85 -7.94 -7.06
N LEU A 4 8.83 -8.18 -6.28
CA LEU A 4 8.56 -7.37 -5.11
C LEU A 4 9.42 -7.84 -3.95
N SER A 5 9.91 -6.89 -3.15
CA SER A 5 10.58 -7.27 -1.93
C SER A 5 9.57 -7.82 -0.94
N LYS A 6 10.06 -8.50 0.08
CA LYS A 6 9.19 -9.05 1.09
C LYS A 6 8.32 -7.97 1.74
N ARG A 7 8.92 -6.82 2.04
CA ARG A 7 8.18 -5.70 2.64
C ARG A 7 7.14 -5.14 1.68
N GLN A 8 7.48 -5.05 0.41
CA GLN A 8 6.52 -4.56 -0.58
C GLN A 8 5.33 -5.50 -0.69
N ALA A 9 5.59 -6.80 -0.72
CA ALA A 9 4.50 -7.77 -0.78
C ALA A 9 3.64 -7.71 0.48
N GLN A 10 4.25 -7.52 1.64
CA GLN A 10 3.51 -7.37 2.89
C GLN A 10 2.62 -6.14 2.87
N LEU A 11 3.13 -5.03 2.34
CA LEU A 11 2.34 -3.81 2.28
C LEU A 11 1.12 -3.98 1.40
N LEU A 12 1.28 -4.60 0.25
CA LEU A 12 0.14 -4.88 -0.62
C LEU A 12 -0.90 -5.76 0.06
N SER A 13 -0.44 -6.77 0.79
CA SER A 13 -1.33 -7.64 1.52
C SER A 13 -2.10 -6.89 2.60
N ILE A 14 -1.42 -6.00 3.32
CA ILE A 14 -2.07 -5.20 4.36
C ILE A 14 -3.15 -4.31 3.76
N VAL A 15 -2.86 -3.62 2.66
CA VAL A 15 -3.84 -2.74 2.01
C VAL A 15 -5.05 -3.56 1.56
N SER A 16 -4.82 -4.68 0.93
CA SER A 16 -5.89 -5.51 0.42
C SER A 16 -6.76 -6.07 1.55
N THR A 17 -6.12 -6.60 2.57
CA THR A 17 -6.84 -7.19 3.71
C THR A 17 -7.61 -6.13 4.48
N PHE A 18 -6.99 -4.97 4.72
CA PHE A 18 -7.64 -3.89 5.44
C PHE A 18 -8.90 -3.44 4.71
N THR A 19 -8.78 -3.25 3.39
CA THR A 19 -9.93 -2.81 2.60
C THR A 19 -11.04 -3.86 2.63
N ALA A 20 -10.70 -5.12 2.51
CA ALA A 20 -11.68 -6.19 2.53
C ALA A 20 -12.39 -6.29 3.88
N THR A 21 -11.64 -6.09 4.96
CA THR A 21 -12.19 -6.24 6.30
C THR A 21 -13.04 -5.04 6.71
N ASN A 22 -12.61 -3.83 6.36
CA ASN A 22 -13.22 -2.61 6.86
C ASN A 22 -14.13 -1.90 5.86
N GLY A 23 -14.04 -2.24 4.59
CA GLY A 23 -14.85 -1.59 3.57
C GLY A 23 -14.33 -0.24 3.12
N PHE A 24 -13.14 0.15 3.56
CA PHE A 24 -12.48 1.39 3.12
C PHE A 24 -10.97 1.21 3.17
N PRO A 25 -10.23 2.02 2.42
CA PRO A 25 -8.78 1.86 2.37
C PRO A 25 -8.09 2.26 3.69
N PRO A 26 -6.90 1.74 3.96
CA PRO A 26 -6.16 2.11 5.15
C PRO A 26 -5.52 3.49 5.00
N ALA A 27 -5.29 4.15 6.14
CA ALA A 27 -4.45 5.33 6.16
C ALA A 27 -2.99 4.89 6.21
N LEU A 28 -2.10 5.82 5.96
CA LEU A 28 -0.66 5.50 6.01
C LEU A 28 -0.25 4.98 7.39
N THR A 29 -0.82 5.56 8.45
CA THR A 29 -0.53 5.10 9.81
C THR A 29 -0.95 3.66 10.03
N ASP A 30 -2.07 3.25 9.45
CA ASP A 30 -2.52 1.86 9.57
C ASP A 30 -1.55 0.91 8.89
N MET A 31 -1.05 1.30 7.74
CA MET A 31 -0.07 0.50 7.02
C MET A 31 1.26 0.42 7.77
N ALA A 32 1.70 1.56 8.29
CA ALA A 32 2.96 1.60 9.04
C ALA A 32 2.88 0.73 10.29
N ASP A 33 1.77 0.78 11.00
CA ASP A 33 1.57 -0.05 12.17
C ASP A 33 1.61 -1.54 11.80
N GLY A 34 0.97 -1.90 10.72
CA GLY A 34 0.94 -3.28 10.28
C GLY A 34 2.32 -3.81 9.91
N LEU A 35 3.19 -2.95 9.41
CA LEU A 35 4.56 -3.33 9.04
C LEU A 35 5.55 -3.07 10.16
N LYS A 36 5.14 -2.40 11.22
CA LYS A 36 6.02 -1.97 12.31
C LYS A 36 7.13 -1.08 11.80
N LEU A 37 6.78 -0.17 10.91
CA LEU A 37 7.70 0.81 10.35
C LEU A 37 7.24 2.20 10.73
N SER A 38 8.17 3.16 10.63
CA SER A 38 7.78 4.57 10.77
C SER A 38 6.91 4.97 9.58
N GLY A 39 6.14 6.04 9.75
CA GLY A 39 5.32 6.55 8.67
C GLY A 39 6.15 6.92 7.45
N THR A 40 7.32 7.51 7.66
CA THR A 40 8.19 7.90 6.56
C THR A 40 8.66 6.68 5.76
N ARG A 41 9.09 5.63 6.44
CA ARG A 41 9.53 4.42 5.76
C ARG A 41 8.40 3.77 5.00
N CYS A 42 7.24 3.70 5.63
CA CYS A 42 6.07 3.12 4.99
C CYS A 42 5.68 3.91 3.75
N TYR A 43 5.70 5.22 3.85
CA TYR A 43 5.37 6.08 2.72
C TYR A 43 6.33 5.87 1.56
N GLN A 44 7.62 5.75 1.84
CA GLN A 44 8.61 5.49 0.80
C GLN A 44 8.36 4.16 0.10
N LEU A 45 8.03 3.13 0.86
CA LEU A 45 7.69 1.84 0.27
C LEU A 45 6.45 1.94 -0.61
N ALA A 46 5.44 2.65 -0.12
CA ALA A 46 4.20 2.81 -0.86
C ALA A 46 4.43 3.56 -2.16
N LEU A 47 5.26 4.59 -2.14
CA LEU A 47 5.57 5.33 -3.36
C LEU A 47 6.29 4.45 -4.39
N ARG A 48 7.16 3.56 -3.92
CA ARG A 48 7.84 2.63 -4.83
C ARG A 48 6.86 1.67 -5.49
N LEU A 49 5.89 1.19 -4.70
CA LEU A 49 4.85 0.33 -5.25
C LEU A 49 3.96 1.08 -6.23
N GLU A 50 3.69 2.34 -5.94
CA GLU A 50 2.92 3.17 -6.86
C GLU A 50 3.66 3.36 -8.18
N ALA A 51 4.96 3.58 -8.10
CA ALA A 51 5.79 3.72 -9.30
C ALA A 51 5.80 2.44 -10.14
N LYS A 52 5.65 1.30 -9.49
CA LYS A 52 5.56 0.02 -10.19
C LYS A 52 4.17 -0.29 -10.71
N GLY A 53 3.20 0.60 -10.46
CA GLY A 53 1.84 0.38 -10.89
C GLY A 53 1.05 -0.61 -10.05
N ARG A 54 1.53 -0.91 -8.84
CA ARG A 54 0.88 -1.91 -7.99
C ARG A 54 0.01 -1.29 -6.91
N LEU A 55 0.12 0.02 -6.71
CA LEU A 55 -0.60 0.72 -5.66
C LEU A 55 -0.98 2.09 -6.17
N LEU A 56 -2.11 2.61 -5.72
CA LEU A 56 -2.57 3.95 -6.08
C LEU A 56 -3.03 4.68 -4.85
N HIS A 57 -2.90 6.00 -4.88
CA HIS A 57 -3.50 6.83 -3.85
C HIS A 57 -3.86 8.19 -4.44
N THR A 58 -4.77 8.88 -3.78
CA THR A 58 -5.14 10.24 -4.17
C THR A 58 -4.40 11.19 -3.23
N PRO A 59 -3.54 12.07 -3.76
CA PRO A 59 -2.81 13.02 -2.91
C PRO A 59 -3.78 13.83 -2.07
N ARG A 60 -3.37 14.12 -0.83
CA ARG A 60 -4.15 14.93 0.12
C ARG A 60 -5.39 14.25 0.66
N ILE A 61 -5.68 13.04 0.22
CA ILE A 61 -6.79 12.27 0.78
C ILE A 61 -6.20 11.13 1.59
N SER A 62 -6.41 11.15 2.90
CA SER A 62 -6.01 10.01 3.71
C SER A 62 -6.93 8.84 3.36
N ARG A 63 -6.54 7.63 3.67
CA ARG A 63 -7.35 6.45 3.38
C ARG A 63 -7.70 6.31 1.90
N SER A 64 -6.73 6.63 1.03
CA SER A 64 -6.94 6.47 -0.41
C SER A 64 -6.03 5.41 -1.02
N TRP A 65 -5.19 4.79 -0.23
CA TRP A 65 -4.28 3.77 -0.74
C TRP A 65 -5.04 2.50 -1.10
N ARG A 66 -4.85 2.01 -2.31
CA ARG A 66 -5.52 0.80 -2.76
C ARG A 66 -4.64 0.05 -3.74
N VAL A 67 -4.79 -1.27 -3.73
CA VAL A 67 -4.06 -2.13 -4.64
C VAL A 67 -4.70 -2.03 -6.02
N THR A 68 -3.88 -1.89 -7.04
CA THR A 68 -4.41 -1.86 -8.40
C THR A 68 -4.65 -3.29 -8.87
N LYS A 69 -5.73 -3.46 -9.57
CA LYS A 69 -5.88 -4.69 -10.30
C LYS A 69 -4.94 -4.75 -11.43
N GLY A 70 -4.55 -3.64 -11.73
CA GLY A 70 -3.86 -3.67 -12.90
C GLY A 70 -2.50 -4.10 -12.81
N GLY A 71 -2.11 -4.37 -11.73
CA GLY A 71 -0.84 -4.98 -11.79
C GLY A 71 -0.80 -5.79 -13.03
N ALA A 72 -1.93 -6.18 -13.45
CA ALA A 72 -2.04 -6.97 -14.62
C ALA A 72 -2.00 -6.15 -15.88
N ALA A 73 -2.31 -4.97 -15.78
CA ALA A 73 -2.35 -4.21 -17.01
C ALA A 73 -0.97 -3.98 -17.50
#